data_5970d2b62ddac1662dd737d5819cce3d
#
_entry.id   5970d2b62ddac1662dd737d5819cce3d
#
_cell.length_a   1.000
_cell.length_b   1.000
_cell.length_c   1.000
_cell.angle_alpha   90.00
_cell.angle_beta   90.00
_cell.angle_gamma   90.00
#
_symmetry.space_group_name_H-M   'P 1'
#
loop_
_entity.id
_entity.type
_entity.pdbx_description
1 polymer ?
#
loop_
_entity_poly.entity_id
_entity_poly.type
_entity_poly.pdbx_seq_one_letter_code
_entity_poly.pdbx_strand_id
1 'polypeptide(L)'
;MAQVTAEDVVELYSGLLARGVQLWVDGGWGIDALLERQTRSHKDFDAIVAFEDLPALSRFLSGRGFALKVIWPENRWAPYSELLALIGREHAAVEAATAFVLNDDSGRELDFHVVRFDEYGRGMPAWNSDFVFPPEALAGLGIVGGTRVRCLSAVTQMRTHTGYVLQESGVHDLRLLHDRFGIDYPDEVADLLSARCLSSRAAPYRQSSQNFPTTHSSE
;
A
#
# COMPACT_ATOMS: atom_id res chain seq x y z
N MET A 1 11.88 -12.74 -1.61
CA MET A 1 11.47 -11.52 -2.35
C MET A 1 12.20 -10.36 -1.69
N ALA A 2 12.70 -9.42 -2.49
CA ALA A 2 13.31 -8.21 -1.95
C ALA A 2 12.26 -7.44 -1.14
N GLN A 3 12.72 -6.75 -0.12
CA GLN A 3 11.88 -5.88 0.70
C GLN A 3 12.23 -4.44 0.36
N VAL A 4 11.27 -3.56 0.44
CA VAL A 4 11.50 -2.11 0.42
C VAL A 4 11.77 -1.68 1.86
N THR A 5 12.92 -1.07 2.11
CA THR A 5 13.34 -0.63 3.45
C THR A 5 12.93 0.82 3.72
N ALA A 6 13.05 1.27 4.97
CA ALA A 6 12.81 2.67 5.32
C ALA A 6 13.79 3.61 4.59
N GLU A 7 15.04 3.17 4.41
CA GLU A 7 16.06 3.91 3.66
C GLU A 7 15.67 4.04 2.18
N ASP A 8 15.15 2.97 1.56
CA ASP A 8 14.64 3.02 0.18
C ASP A 8 13.49 4.04 0.06
N VAL A 9 12.53 4.01 0.99
CA VAL A 9 11.41 4.97 1.01
C VAL A 9 11.91 6.40 1.12
N VAL A 10 12.84 6.66 2.05
CA VAL A 10 13.41 7.99 2.26
C VAL A 10 14.16 8.48 1.03
N GLU A 11 14.96 7.61 0.38
CA GLU A 11 15.69 7.96 -0.84
C GLU A 11 14.72 8.29 -1.98
N LEU A 12 13.72 7.42 -2.21
CA LEU A 12 12.71 7.61 -3.26
C LEU A 12 11.91 8.90 -3.01
N TYR A 13 11.35 9.05 -1.82
CA TYR A 13 10.54 10.20 -1.46
C TYR A 13 11.31 11.52 -1.59
N SER A 14 12.48 11.60 -0.97
CA SER A 14 13.30 12.82 -1.00
C SER A 14 13.82 13.12 -2.40
N GLY A 15 14.22 12.10 -3.14
CA GLY A 15 14.71 12.25 -4.51
C GLY A 15 13.64 12.71 -5.48
N LEU A 16 12.39 12.26 -5.33
CA LEU A 16 11.24 12.71 -6.10
C LEU A 16 10.83 14.13 -5.72
N LEU A 17 10.74 14.41 -4.42
CA LEU A 17 10.40 15.75 -3.92
C LEU A 17 11.40 16.81 -4.42
N ALA A 18 12.70 16.51 -4.42
CA ALA A 18 13.75 17.41 -4.94
C ALA A 18 13.61 17.70 -6.44
N ARG A 19 12.78 16.95 -7.17
CA ARG A 19 12.46 17.13 -8.59
C ARG A 19 11.08 17.73 -8.83
N GLY A 20 10.44 18.21 -7.77
CA GLY A 20 9.12 18.81 -7.81
C GLY A 20 7.97 17.80 -7.90
N VAL A 21 8.24 16.49 -7.81
CA VAL A 21 7.18 15.48 -7.82
C VAL A 21 6.44 15.50 -6.48
N GLN A 22 5.14 15.69 -6.53
CA GLN A 22 4.28 15.59 -5.37
C GLN A 22 3.79 14.14 -5.23
N LEU A 23 4.03 13.55 -4.06
CA LEU A 23 3.56 12.21 -3.75
C LEU A 23 3.09 12.10 -2.30
N TRP A 24 2.18 11.18 -2.09
CA TRP A 24 1.63 10.83 -0.78
C TRP A 24 1.83 9.33 -0.57
N VAL A 25 2.57 8.98 0.46
CA VAL A 25 2.84 7.58 0.82
C VAL A 25 1.53 6.92 1.22
N ASP A 26 1.28 5.73 0.67
CA ASP A 26 0.08 4.94 0.87
C ASP A 26 0.43 3.55 1.39
N GLY A 27 -0.57 2.68 1.55
CA GLY A 27 -0.39 1.30 1.95
C GLY A 27 0.33 1.13 3.29
N GLY A 28 1.09 0.05 3.41
CA GLY A 28 1.80 -0.27 4.65
C GLY A 28 2.78 0.80 5.10
N TRP A 29 3.54 1.40 4.19
CA TRP A 29 4.45 2.50 4.52
C TRP A 29 3.74 3.79 4.90
N GLY A 30 2.55 4.05 4.32
CA GLY A 30 1.70 5.18 4.71
C GLY A 30 1.20 5.04 6.15
N ILE A 31 0.83 3.83 6.54
CA ILE A 31 0.41 3.51 7.91
C ILE A 31 1.58 3.63 8.88
N ASP A 32 2.74 3.05 8.55
CA ASP A 32 3.96 3.18 9.37
C ASP A 32 4.39 4.64 9.53
N ALA A 33 4.25 5.45 8.48
CA ALA A 33 4.51 6.88 8.54
C ALA A 33 3.61 7.58 9.57
N LEU A 34 2.30 7.32 9.56
CA LEU A 34 1.33 7.86 10.51
C LEU A 34 1.59 7.41 11.95
N LEU A 35 2.10 6.18 12.12
CA LEU A 35 2.46 5.61 13.42
C LEU A 35 3.87 6.03 13.88
N GLU A 36 4.63 6.72 13.03
CA GLU A 36 6.01 7.19 13.24
C GLU A 36 7.00 6.04 13.57
N ARG A 37 6.68 4.84 13.15
CA ARG A 37 7.50 3.64 13.36
C ARG A 37 7.20 2.56 12.34
N GLN A 38 8.20 1.80 11.96
CA GLN A 38 8.00 0.60 11.16
C GLN A 38 7.39 -0.52 12.03
N THR A 39 6.25 -1.04 11.61
CA THR A 39 5.48 -2.07 12.35
C THR A 39 5.70 -3.46 11.82
N ARG A 40 6.10 -3.59 10.54
CA ARG A 40 6.40 -4.84 9.85
C ARG A 40 7.36 -4.63 8.67
N SER A 41 7.78 -5.70 8.05
CA SER A 41 8.47 -5.64 6.75
C SER A 41 7.48 -5.39 5.62
N HIS A 42 7.91 -4.63 4.62
CA HIS A 42 7.12 -4.32 3.43
C HIS A 42 7.80 -4.87 2.17
N LYS A 43 7.01 -5.48 1.29
CA LYS A 43 7.48 -5.99 -0.02
C LYS A 43 7.50 -4.91 -1.09
N ASP A 44 6.68 -3.88 -0.91
CA ASP A 44 6.36 -2.83 -1.87
C ASP A 44 6.37 -1.45 -1.22
N PHE A 45 6.36 -0.43 -2.07
CA PHE A 45 6.14 0.96 -1.71
C PHE A 45 4.97 1.49 -2.53
N ASP A 46 3.89 1.82 -1.85
CA ASP A 46 2.68 2.37 -2.44
C ASP A 46 2.67 3.90 -2.30
N ALA A 47 2.28 4.60 -3.36
CA ALA A 47 2.12 6.06 -3.30
C ALA A 47 1.08 6.59 -4.29
N ILE A 48 0.39 7.66 -3.89
CA ILE A 48 -0.39 8.50 -4.78
C ILE A 48 0.55 9.54 -5.41
N VAL A 49 0.42 9.79 -6.72
CA VAL A 49 1.22 10.77 -7.45
C VAL A 49 0.33 11.62 -8.36
N ALA A 50 0.67 12.91 -8.51
CA ALA A 50 -0.02 13.78 -9.44
C ALA A 50 0.29 13.39 -10.90
N PHE A 51 -0.72 13.41 -11.75
CA PHE A 51 -0.58 13.10 -13.17
C PHE A 51 0.47 13.96 -13.88
N GLU A 52 0.49 15.23 -13.55
CA GLU A 52 1.40 16.23 -14.13
C GLU A 52 2.86 15.94 -13.81
N ASP A 53 3.12 15.18 -12.74
CA ASP A 53 4.46 14.84 -12.27
C ASP A 53 5.02 13.56 -12.90
N LEU A 54 4.21 12.79 -13.64
CA LEU A 54 4.63 11.52 -14.25
C LEU A 54 5.90 11.63 -15.12
N PRO A 55 6.12 12.69 -15.92
CA PRO A 55 7.37 12.80 -16.68
C PRO A 55 8.61 12.95 -15.80
N ALA A 56 8.49 13.61 -14.65
CA ALA A 56 9.60 13.77 -13.70
C ALA A 56 9.83 12.48 -12.89
N LEU A 57 8.76 11.84 -12.44
CA LEU A 57 8.76 10.52 -11.80
C LEU A 57 9.51 9.51 -12.69
N SER A 58 9.12 9.42 -13.95
CA SER A 58 9.70 8.52 -14.92
C SER A 58 11.19 8.70 -15.09
N ARG A 59 11.63 9.93 -15.37
CA ARG A 59 13.06 10.22 -15.52
C ARG A 59 13.87 9.84 -14.29
N PHE A 60 13.29 10.00 -13.10
CA PHE A 60 13.94 9.64 -11.85
C PHE A 60 14.08 8.13 -11.67
N LEU A 61 13.01 7.37 -11.95
CA LEU A 61 12.97 5.93 -11.73
C LEU A 61 13.70 5.13 -12.81
N SER A 62 13.64 5.56 -14.08
CA SER A 62 14.36 4.89 -15.17
C SER A 62 15.87 4.90 -14.95
N GLY A 63 16.41 5.99 -14.39
CA GLY A 63 17.83 6.07 -13.99
C GLY A 63 18.23 5.15 -12.83
N ARG A 64 17.27 4.48 -12.19
CA ARG A 64 17.46 3.57 -11.06
C ARG A 64 17.14 2.11 -11.38
N GLY A 65 16.92 1.80 -12.65
CA GLY A 65 16.65 0.44 -13.10
C GLY A 65 15.23 -0.07 -12.85
N PHE A 66 14.29 0.82 -12.46
CA PHE A 66 12.90 0.42 -12.37
C PHE A 66 12.26 0.31 -13.76
N ALA A 67 11.61 -0.82 -14.00
CA ALA A 67 10.87 -1.11 -15.22
C ALA A 67 9.39 -1.36 -14.92
N LEU A 68 8.52 -0.98 -15.85
CA LEU A 68 7.08 -1.21 -15.71
C LEU A 68 6.78 -2.71 -15.67
N LYS A 69 6.07 -3.11 -14.62
CA LYS A 69 5.63 -4.49 -14.42
C LYS A 69 4.18 -4.69 -14.85
N VAL A 70 3.31 -3.82 -14.36
CA VAL A 70 1.85 -3.93 -14.53
C VAL A 70 1.27 -2.53 -14.71
N ILE A 71 0.26 -2.41 -15.57
CA ILE A 71 -0.65 -1.26 -15.63
C ILE A 71 -2.03 -1.74 -15.17
N TRP A 72 -2.58 -1.13 -14.13
CA TRP A 72 -3.94 -1.36 -13.69
C TRP A 72 -4.95 -0.50 -14.48
N PRO A 73 -6.13 -1.00 -14.81
CA PRO A 73 -6.69 -2.33 -14.54
C PRO A 73 -6.31 -3.39 -15.57
N GLU A 74 -5.55 -3.04 -16.62
CA GLU A 74 -5.31 -3.92 -17.78
C GLU A 74 -4.32 -5.04 -17.51
N ASN A 75 -3.66 -5.05 -16.35
CA ASN A 75 -2.74 -6.11 -15.94
C ASN A 75 -1.65 -6.43 -16.98
N ARG A 76 -1.16 -5.45 -17.70
CA ARG A 76 -0.17 -5.60 -18.75
C ARG A 76 1.24 -5.50 -18.20
N TRP A 77 2.11 -6.34 -18.73
CA TRP A 77 3.54 -6.27 -18.53
C TRP A 77 4.16 -5.53 -19.70
N ALA A 78 4.76 -4.37 -19.45
CA ALA A 78 5.43 -3.57 -20.47
C ALA A 78 6.62 -2.80 -19.86
N PRO A 79 7.65 -2.45 -20.66
CA PRO A 79 8.70 -1.54 -20.24
C PRO A 79 8.11 -0.18 -19.84
N TYR A 80 8.70 0.46 -18.81
CA TYR A 80 8.22 1.76 -18.32
C TYR A 80 8.26 2.86 -19.39
N SER A 81 9.19 2.74 -20.35
CA SER A 81 9.24 3.62 -21.53
C SER A 81 7.96 3.61 -22.36
N GLU A 82 7.23 2.49 -22.37
CA GLU A 82 5.96 2.39 -23.07
C GLU A 82 4.85 3.15 -22.36
N LEU A 83 4.82 3.16 -21.03
CA LEU A 83 3.88 3.99 -20.25
C LEU A 83 4.05 5.47 -20.62
N LEU A 84 5.30 5.96 -20.74
CA LEU A 84 5.56 7.33 -21.14
C LEU A 84 5.13 7.63 -22.57
N ALA A 85 5.31 6.67 -23.46
CA ALA A 85 4.83 6.78 -24.83
C ALA A 85 3.29 6.82 -24.90
N LEU A 86 2.61 6.13 -24.00
CA LEU A 86 1.14 6.17 -23.85
C LEU A 86 0.68 7.49 -23.27
N ILE A 87 1.33 8.00 -22.23
CA ILE A 87 1.03 9.29 -21.60
C ILE A 87 1.17 10.45 -22.60
N GLY A 88 2.10 10.35 -23.57
CA GLY A 88 2.32 11.37 -24.59
C GLY A 88 1.40 11.27 -25.81
N ARG A 89 0.58 10.24 -25.95
CA ARG A 89 -0.12 9.98 -27.20
C ARG A 89 -1.56 10.42 -27.31
N GLU A 90 -2.38 10.36 -26.27
CA GLU A 90 -3.78 10.87 -26.28
C GLU A 90 -4.40 10.77 -24.89
N HIS A 91 -5.38 11.64 -24.59
CA HIS A 91 -6.09 11.66 -23.31
C HIS A 91 -6.76 10.32 -22.95
N ALA A 92 -7.25 9.57 -23.94
CA ALA A 92 -7.91 8.29 -23.69
C ALA A 92 -6.95 7.15 -23.27
N ALA A 93 -5.71 7.16 -23.76
CA ALA A 93 -4.70 6.18 -23.36
C ALA A 93 -4.17 6.44 -21.94
N VAL A 94 -4.29 7.67 -21.48
CA VAL A 94 -3.89 8.13 -20.14
C VAL A 94 -4.90 7.70 -19.09
N GLU A 95 -6.17 7.68 -19.42
CA GLU A 95 -7.23 7.17 -18.51
C GLU A 95 -7.03 5.69 -18.18
N ALA A 96 -6.39 4.92 -19.06
CA ALA A 96 -6.07 3.51 -18.82
C ALA A 96 -4.77 3.28 -18.01
N ALA A 97 -3.95 4.30 -17.80
CA ALA A 97 -2.63 4.17 -17.19
C ALA A 97 -2.51 4.86 -15.82
N THR A 98 -3.58 4.83 -15.04
CA THR A 98 -3.71 5.61 -13.81
C THR A 98 -3.32 4.87 -12.54
N ALA A 99 -2.95 3.63 -12.66
CA ALA A 99 -2.26 2.87 -11.61
C ALA A 99 -1.29 1.90 -12.26
N PHE A 100 -0.06 1.82 -11.75
CA PHE A 100 0.96 0.98 -12.34
C PHE A 100 2.00 0.53 -11.32
N VAL A 101 2.56 -0.63 -11.57
CA VAL A 101 3.59 -1.25 -10.74
C VAL A 101 4.91 -1.32 -11.50
N LEU A 102 5.99 -0.96 -10.84
CA LEU A 102 7.35 -1.06 -11.34
C LEU A 102 8.15 -2.02 -10.45
N ASN A 103 9.11 -2.71 -11.06
CA ASN A 103 10.13 -3.48 -10.34
C ASN A 103 11.51 -3.06 -10.79
N ASP A 104 12.46 -3.23 -9.90
CA ASP A 104 13.87 -3.26 -10.27
C ASP A 104 14.42 -4.71 -10.39
N ASP A 105 15.69 -4.82 -10.79
CA ASP A 105 16.38 -6.11 -10.92
C ASP A 105 16.54 -6.86 -9.59
N SER A 106 16.45 -6.18 -8.45
CA SER A 106 16.47 -6.79 -7.12
C SER A 106 15.10 -7.33 -6.71
N GLY A 107 14.05 -6.98 -7.44
CA GLY A 107 12.67 -7.36 -7.17
C GLY A 107 11.97 -6.48 -6.14
N ARG A 108 12.49 -5.25 -5.87
CA ARG A 108 11.74 -4.24 -5.15
C ARG A 108 10.58 -3.75 -5.99
N GLU A 109 9.44 -3.54 -5.38
CA GLU A 109 8.19 -3.20 -6.05
C GLU A 109 7.71 -1.81 -5.64
N LEU A 110 7.32 -1.00 -6.63
CA LEU A 110 6.73 0.32 -6.43
C LEU A 110 5.35 0.33 -7.09
N ASP A 111 4.31 0.65 -6.32
CA ASP A 111 2.93 0.76 -6.81
C ASP A 111 2.49 2.23 -6.75
N PHE A 112 2.18 2.80 -7.90
CA PHE A 112 1.75 4.18 -8.02
C PHE A 112 0.31 4.28 -8.48
N HIS A 113 -0.48 5.00 -7.69
CA HIS A 113 -1.81 5.44 -8.06
C HIS A 113 -1.78 6.90 -8.51
N VAL A 114 -2.26 7.17 -9.72
CA VAL A 114 -2.19 8.49 -10.35
C VAL A 114 -3.49 9.23 -10.16
N VAL A 115 -3.40 10.49 -9.74
CA VAL A 115 -4.56 11.37 -9.59
C VAL A 115 -4.38 12.64 -10.41
N ARG A 116 -5.50 13.21 -10.86
CA ARG A 116 -5.59 14.61 -11.33
C ARG A 116 -6.27 15.44 -10.29
N PHE A 117 -5.74 16.62 -10.06
CA PHE A 117 -6.38 17.57 -9.16
C PHE A 117 -7.37 18.45 -9.89
N ASP A 118 -8.54 18.62 -9.32
CA ASP A 118 -9.50 19.63 -9.77
C ASP A 118 -9.22 21.01 -9.12
N GLU A 119 -10.03 21.99 -9.48
CA GLU A 119 -9.95 23.36 -8.95
C GLU A 119 -10.19 23.48 -7.44
N TYR A 120 -10.78 22.46 -6.82
CA TYR A 120 -11.02 22.36 -5.37
C TYR A 120 -9.94 21.59 -4.64
N GLY A 121 -8.89 21.12 -5.33
CA GLY A 121 -7.81 20.33 -4.75
C GLY A 121 -8.18 18.86 -4.45
N ARG A 122 -9.28 18.35 -5.05
CA ARG A 122 -9.66 16.96 -4.93
C ARG A 122 -8.87 16.13 -5.92
N GLY A 123 -8.31 15.02 -5.47
CA GLY A 123 -7.63 14.04 -6.33
C GLY A 123 -8.65 13.11 -6.99
N MET A 124 -8.66 13.12 -8.32
CA MET A 124 -9.57 12.34 -9.16
C MET A 124 -8.79 11.18 -9.77
N PRO A 125 -8.87 9.94 -9.18
CA PRO A 125 -8.27 8.77 -9.80
C PRO A 125 -9.07 8.34 -11.02
N ALA A 126 -8.39 7.95 -12.09
CA ALA A 126 -9.09 7.55 -13.30
C ALA A 126 -9.52 6.07 -13.30
N TRP A 127 -8.99 5.25 -12.38
CA TRP A 127 -9.38 3.82 -12.29
C TRP A 127 -10.74 3.58 -11.62
N ASN A 128 -11.23 4.58 -10.86
CA ASN A 128 -12.54 4.50 -10.23
C ASN A 128 -13.14 5.91 -10.16
N SER A 129 -14.12 6.19 -11.01
CA SER A 129 -14.77 7.49 -11.08
C SER A 129 -15.63 7.81 -9.84
N ASP A 130 -16.00 6.80 -9.06
CA ASP A 130 -16.83 6.98 -7.86
C ASP A 130 -16.00 7.29 -6.62
N PHE A 131 -14.67 7.07 -6.68
CA PHE A 131 -13.77 7.37 -5.60
C PHE A 131 -13.01 8.67 -5.85
N VAL A 132 -13.15 9.62 -4.94
CA VAL A 132 -12.46 10.91 -4.98
C VAL A 132 -11.70 11.09 -3.68
N PHE A 133 -10.43 11.48 -3.78
CA PHE A 133 -9.64 11.90 -2.63
C PHE A 133 -9.95 13.37 -2.30
N PRO A 134 -10.74 13.67 -1.28
CA PRO A 134 -10.91 15.05 -0.84
C PRO A 134 -9.58 15.59 -0.28
N PRO A 135 -9.38 16.92 -0.17
CA PRO A 135 -8.14 17.48 0.35
C PRO A 135 -7.71 16.89 1.71
N GLU A 136 -8.66 16.57 2.57
CA GLU A 136 -8.43 15.96 3.90
C GLU A 136 -7.84 14.56 3.79
N ALA A 137 -8.14 13.84 2.71
CA ALA A 137 -7.57 12.52 2.46
C ALA A 137 -6.06 12.58 2.23
N LEU A 138 -5.60 13.67 1.63
CA LEU A 138 -4.22 13.94 1.24
C LEU A 138 -3.47 14.82 2.27
N ALA A 139 -4.11 15.12 3.40
CA ALA A 139 -3.54 15.98 4.45
C ALA A 139 -2.69 15.22 5.48
N GLY A 140 -2.51 13.91 5.32
CA GLY A 140 -1.71 13.11 6.23
C GLY A 140 -0.24 13.53 6.21
N LEU A 141 0.36 13.55 7.38
CA LEU A 141 1.79 13.77 7.61
C LEU A 141 2.31 12.71 8.57
N GLY A 142 3.47 12.15 8.27
CA GLY A 142 4.08 11.14 9.11
C GLY A 142 5.60 11.16 9.02
N ILE A 143 6.23 10.14 9.61
CA ILE A 143 7.69 10.01 9.65
C ILE A 143 8.09 8.60 9.21
N VAL A 144 9.01 8.52 8.24
CA VAL A 144 9.69 7.27 7.84
C VAL A 144 11.18 7.48 7.95
N GLY A 145 11.88 6.63 8.67
CA GLY A 145 13.35 6.72 8.83
C GLY A 145 13.83 8.09 9.31
N GLY A 146 13.06 8.78 10.17
CA GLY A 146 13.35 10.12 10.65
C GLY A 146 13.01 11.26 9.65
N THR A 147 12.53 10.94 8.46
CA THR A 147 12.14 11.90 7.42
C THR A 147 10.64 12.14 7.47
N ARG A 148 10.24 13.43 7.47
CA ARG A 148 8.82 13.79 7.35
C ARG A 148 8.33 13.56 5.93
N VAL A 149 7.23 12.83 5.80
CA VAL A 149 6.60 12.50 4.53
C VAL A 149 5.13 12.91 4.53
N ARG A 150 4.60 13.26 3.35
CA ARG A 150 3.15 13.33 3.13
C ARG A 150 2.63 11.91 2.95
N CYS A 151 1.48 11.61 3.50
CA CYS A 151 0.81 10.33 3.33
C CYS A 151 -0.70 10.52 3.27
N LEU A 152 -1.44 9.48 2.96
CA LEU A 152 -2.89 9.52 3.14
C LEU A 152 -3.24 9.69 4.62
N SER A 153 -4.34 10.39 4.90
CA SER A 153 -4.83 10.52 6.28
C SER A 153 -5.24 9.15 6.86
N ALA A 154 -5.19 9.01 8.17
CA ALA A 154 -5.52 7.74 8.84
C ALA A 154 -6.94 7.25 8.50
N VAL A 155 -7.91 8.16 8.38
CA VAL A 155 -9.28 7.83 7.95
C VAL A 155 -9.30 7.30 6.51
N THR A 156 -8.52 7.89 5.63
CA THR A 156 -8.43 7.43 4.24
C THR A 156 -7.73 6.08 4.15
N GLN A 157 -6.61 5.91 4.84
CA GLN A 157 -5.93 4.60 4.94
C GLN A 157 -6.88 3.49 5.41
N MET A 158 -7.71 3.76 6.43
CA MET A 158 -8.71 2.81 6.89
C MET A 158 -9.71 2.45 5.79
N ARG A 159 -10.16 3.42 4.99
CA ARG A 159 -11.17 3.24 3.94
C ARG A 159 -10.62 2.58 2.67
N THR A 160 -9.38 2.87 2.29
CA THR A 160 -8.77 2.28 1.08
C THR A 160 -8.43 0.81 1.24
N HIS A 161 -8.46 0.27 2.47
CA HIS A 161 -8.27 -1.15 2.76
C HIS A 161 -9.58 -1.97 2.68
N THR A 162 -10.50 -1.59 1.81
CA THR A 162 -11.78 -2.29 1.56
C THR A 162 -11.90 -2.67 0.08
N GLY A 163 -12.87 -3.53 -0.25
CA GLY A 163 -13.15 -3.92 -1.63
C GLY A 163 -12.24 -5.02 -2.20
N TYR A 164 -11.39 -5.63 -1.39
CA TYR A 164 -10.54 -6.76 -1.75
C TYR A 164 -10.33 -7.72 -0.57
N VAL A 165 -9.82 -8.92 -0.86
CA VAL A 165 -9.54 -9.91 0.20
C VAL A 165 -8.38 -9.45 1.07
N LEU A 166 -8.71 -9.03 2.29
CA LEU A 166 -7.75 -8.50 3.25
C LEU A 166 -6.81 -9.61 3.75
N GLN A 167 -5.52 -9.44 3.52
CA GLN A 167 -4.46 -10.31 4.03
C GLN A 167 -4.24 -10.08 5.53
N GLU A 168 -3.48 -10.97 6.19
CA GLU A 168 -3.16 -10.82 7.62
C GLU A 168 -2.41 -9.51 7.93
N SER A 169 -1.51 -9.10 7.05
CA SER A 169 -0.80 -7.82 7.16
C SER A 169 -1.75 -6.62 7.13
N GLY A 170 -2.74 -6.62 6.22
CA GLY A 170 -3.75 -5.57 6.17
C GLY A 170 -4.63 -5.53 7.42
N VAL A 171 -5.03 -6.71 7.95
CA VAL A 171 -5.75 -6.78 9.24
C VAL A 171 -4.92 -6.21 10.38
N HIS A 172 -3.62 -6.52 10.41
CA HIS A 172 -2.70 -5.97 11.41
C HIS A 172 -2.63 -4.43 11.31
N ASP A 173 -2.44 -3.92 10.12
CA ASP A 173 -2.32 -2.49 9.81
C ASP A 173 -3.58 -1.72 10.25
N LEU A 174 -4.78 -2.24 9.92
CA LEU A 174 -6.04 -1.61 10.30
C LEU A 174 -6.28 -1.62 11.81
N ARG A 175 -5.85 -2.66 12.53
CA ARG A 175 -5.90 -2.67 13.99
C ARG A 175 -5.02 -1.59 14.60
N LEU A 176 -3.82 -1.39 14.08
CA LEU A 176 -2.93 -0.33 14.55
C LEU A 176 -3.52 1.07 14.31
N LEU A 177 -4.16 1.29 13.17
CA LEU A 177 -4.88 2.55 12.89
C LEU A 177 -6.04 2.76 13.86
N HIS A 178 -6.86 1.73 14.09
CA HIS A 178 -7.96 1.79 15.05
C HIS A 178 -7.44 2.12 16.46
N ASP A 179 -6.45 1.36 16.94
CA ASP A 179 -5.91 1.50 18.29
C ASP A 179 -5.27 2.89 18.52
N ARG A 180 -4.61 3.44 17.48
CA ARG A 180 -3.87 4.70 17.59
C ARG A 180 -4.76 5.93 17.43
N PHE A 181 -5.75 5.87 16.54
CA PHE A 181 -6.53 7.04 16.11
C PHE A 181 -8.01 6.96 16.47
N GLY A 182 -8.49 5.83 17.01
CA GLY A 182 -9.90 5.63 17.38
C GLY A 182 -10.84 5.62 16.17
N ILE A 183 -10.34 5.25 14.98
CA ILE A 183 -11.14 5.20 13.76
C ILE A 183 -11.90 3.87 13.72
N ASP A 184 -13.22 3.93 13.52
CA ASP A 184 -14.04 2.73 13.37
C ASP A 184 -13.67 1.96 12.11
N TYR A 185 -13.75 0.63 12.20
CA TYR A 185 -13.58 -0.23 11.04
C TYR A 185 -14.74 -0.04 10.06
N PRO A 186 -14.47 -0.06 8.74
CA PRO A 186 -15.54 -0.25 7.75
C PRO A 186 -16.31 -1.55 8.03
N ASP A 187 -17.60 -1.59 7.70
CA ASP A 187 -18.49 -2.72 8.02
C ASP A 187 -17.91 -4.06 7.53
N GLU A 188 -17.39 -4.12 6.30
CA GLU A 188 -16.76 -5.32 5.73
C GLU A 188 -15.58 -5.84 6.57
N VAL A 189 -14.79 -4.93 7.14
CA VAL A 189 -13.65 -5.26 7.99
C VAL A 189 -14.11 -5.69 9.38
N ALA A 190 -15.10 -5.00 9.95
CA ALA A 190 -15.70 -5.35 11.24
C ALA A 190 -16.27 -6.76 11.22
N ASP A 191 -17.00 -7.13 10.16
CA ASP A 191 -17.55 -8.47 9.95
C ASP A 191 -16.45 -9.53 9.84
N LEU A 192 -15.39 -9.26 9.08
CA LEU A 192 -14.24 -10.16 8.94
C LEU A 192 -13.54 -10.40 10.28
N LEU A 193 -13.33 -9.35 11.07
CA LEU A 193 -12.68 -9.44 12.38
C LEU A 193 -13.55 -10.21 13.37
N SER A 194 -14.86 -10.01 13.34
CA SER A 194 -15.82 -10.74 14.17
C SER A 194 -15.84 -12.24 13.83
N ALA A 195 -15.87 -12.60 12.55
CA ALA A 195 -15.83 -13.98 12.10
C ALA A 195 -14.53 -14.69 12.49
N ARG A 196 -13.36 -14.02 12.38
CA ARG A 196 -12.06 -14.57 12.80
C ARG A 196 -11.98 -14.76 14.33
N CYS A 197 -12.58 -13.89 15.12
CA CYS A 197 -12.63 -14.02 16.57
C CYS A 197 -13.46 -15.24 16.99
N LEU A 198 -14.55 -15.53 16.29
CA LEU A 198 -15.40 -16.70 16.56
C LEU A 198 -14.69 -18.02 16.17
N SER A 199 -13.95 -18.04 15.06
CA SER A 199 -13.21 -19.23 14.61
C SER A 199 -12.03 -19.57 15.53
N SER A 200 -11.35 -18.58 16.10
CA SER A 200 -10.26 -18.81 17.05
C SER A 200 -10.72 -19.34 18.41
N ARG A 201 -11.99 -19.08 18.79
CA ARG A 201 -12.61 -19.61 20.03
C ARG A 201 -13.16 -21.03 19.87
N ALA A 202 -13.32 -21.50 18.63
CA ALA A 202 -13.90 -22.82 18.33
C ALA A 202 -12.88 -23.94 18.18
N ALA A 203 -11.59 -23.72 18.41
CA ALA A 203 -10.59 -24.78 18.43
C ALA A 203 -10.75 -25.64 19.69
N PRO A 204 -11.15 -26.92 19.61
CA PRO A 204 -11.32 -27.76 20.79
C PRO A 204 -9.96 -28.02 21.43
N TYR A 205 -9.90 -27.81 22.73
CA TYR A 205 -8.80 -28.25 23.59
C TYR A 205 -8.67 -29.77 23.44
N ARG A 206 -7.69 -30.25 22.67
CA ARG A 206 -7.33 -31.68 22.65
C ARG A 206 -6.64 -32.00 23.97
N GLN A 207 -7.39 -32.63 24.87
CA GLN A 207 -6.78 -33.31 25.99
C GLN A 207 -5.86 -34.44 25.45
N SER A 208 -4.58 -34.28 25.63
CA SER A 208 -3.62 -35.36 25.45
C SER A 208 -3.82 -36.36 26.59
N SER A 209 -4.52 -37.44 26.33
CA SER A 209 -4.53 -38.61 27.19
C SER A 209 -3.13 -39.19 27.23
N GLN A 210 -2.43 -39.00 28.33
CA GLN A 210 -1.19 -39.68 28.67
C GLN A 210 -1.55 -41.16 28.96
N ASN A 211 -1.20 -42.06 28.02
CA ASN A 211 -1.13 -43.50 28.29
C ASN A 211 0.13 -43.80 29.11
N PHE A 212 -0.03 -44.16 30.38
CA PHE A 212 1.00 -44.76 31.19
C PHE A 212 1.25 -46.23 30.70
N PRO A 213 2.46 -46.66 30.48
CA PRO A 213 2.73 -48.07 30.24
C PRO A 213 2.66 -48.81 31.56
N THR A 214 1.78 -49.81 31.62
CA THR A 214 1.74 -50.83 32.68
C THR A 214 2.93 -51.79 32.54
N THR A 215 3.82 -51.75 33.48
CA THR A 215 4.85 -52.80 33.67
C THR A 215 4.20 -54.06 34.18
N HIS A 216 4.22 -55.15 33.39
CA HIS A 216 4.04 -56.51 33.88
C HIS A 216 5.39 -57.12 34.12
N SER A 217 5.67 -57.39 35.40
CA SER A 217 6.67 -58.33 35.82
C SER A 217 6.03 -59.74 35.82
N SER A 218 6.70 -60.70 35.29
CA SER A 218 6.51 -62.13 35.60
C SER A 218 7.80 -62.91 35.31
N GLU A 219 8.29 -63.45 36.31
CA GLU A 219 8.94 -64.73 36.50
C GLU A 219 9.69 -65.38 35.34
#